data_ffb6bd05a8c4ecf3def70191379b2665
#
_entry.id   ffb6bd05a8c4ecf3def70191379b2665
#
_cell.length_a   1.000
_cell.length_b   1.000
_cell.length_c   1.000
_cell.angle_alpha   90.00
_cell.angle_beta   90.00
_cell.angle_gamma   90.00
#
_symmetry.space_group_name_H-M   'P 1'
#
loop_
_entity.id
_entity.type
_entity.pdbx_description
1 polymer ?
#
loop_
_entity_poly.entity_id
_entity_poly.type
_entity_poly.pdbx_seq_one_letter_code
_entity_poly.pdbx_strand_id
1 'polypeptide(L)'
;SFPSSGTVLIDNELITYTGNSSGTLSGLTRGASGTTAATHSSGATVTDASQFFAWNAAASGDVITDPGLWTLDNFGNVLLASVFNGKTFSWDSNASNATNNRATIVTGAPTASRSMIVSAPDRHLVFFGTETTIGTSTTQDEMFIRFSSQEDINTYTPTATNTAGTQRLSDGSRIVGAIRGRDVTYIWTDTALFIMKFVGPPFTFSFQQVGTNCGLIGPHAAVEVDGSAYWMSENGFFRYTGKLESLPCLVEDHVYDDINLTPKQHINAGLNNLFGEVMWFYPNSGSNTVNRMVCYNYIDSSPERPVWTVGTLARTAWQDSAIFGKPHATEYDADGTTPATSKDHVIGCTDGTSTYYEHETGLNQIKEGATTAIAANIESGDFDIGAGGISGAGNDGEFMMKIRRIIPDFLSQTGDAVITLNLRDFPNDTQASSSLGPFTVTSGTQKIDTRARARSISLKVSNTSTSQFWRLGTFRIDYQPDGRR
;
A
#
# COMPACT_ATOMS: atom_id res chain seq x y z
N SER A 1 -39.25 -17.41 -4.14
CA SER A 1 -39.67 -18.45 -3.16
C SER A 1 -38.46 -18.97 -2.43
N PHE A 2 -38.53 -19.13 -1.13
CA PHE A 2 -37.43 -19.70 -0.34
C PHE A 2 -37.27 -21.19 -0.63
N PRO A 3 -36.04 -21.72 -0.54
CA PRO A 3 -35.75 -23.15 -0.61
C PRO A 3 -36.55 -24.00 0.39
N SER A 4 -36.51 -25.33 0.27
CA SER A 4 -37.16 -26.24 1.23
C SER A 4 -36.52 -26.20 2.62
N SER A 5 -35.23 -25.85 2.73
CA SER A 5 -34.50 -25.60 3.95
C SER A 5 -33.43 -24.54 3.69
N GLY A 6 -32.99 -23.82 4.71
CA GLY A 6 -32.00 -22.77 4.55
C GLY A 6 -31.90 -21.83 5.75
N THR A 7 -31.47 -20.62 5.49
CA THR A 7 -31.36 -19.54 6.47
C THR A 7 -32.07 -18.29 5.94
N VAL A 8 -32.78 -17.60 6.79
CA VAL A 8 -33.34 -16.27 6.49
C VAL A 8 -32.78 -15.23 7.43
N LEU A 9 -32.64 -14.01 6.91
CA LEU A 9 -32.32 -12.82 7.68
C LEU A 9 -33.60 -12.01 7.88
N ILE A 10 -33.91 -11.69 9.11
CA ILE A 10 -34.99 -10.79 9.50
C ILE A 10 -34.39 -9.71 10.41
N ASP A 11 -34.45 -8.45 10.00
CA ASP A 11 -33.72 -7.35 10.64
C ASP A 11 -32.22 -7.70 10.81
N ASN A 12 -31.76 -7.97 12.04
CA ASN A 12 -30.37 -8.34 12.34
C ASN A 12 -30.24 -9.78 12.86
N GLU A 13 -31.30 -10.61 12.72
CA GLU A 13 -31.26 -11.99 13.17
C GLU A 13 -31.22 -12.97 12.01
N LEU A 14 -30.29 -13.91 12.06
CA LEU A 14 -30.28 -15.08 11.19
C LEU A 14 -31.06 -16.23 11.84
N ILE A 15 -32.00 -16.80 11.08
CA ILE A 15 -32.85 -17.90 11.50
C ILE A 15 -32.71 -19.04 10.51
N THR A 16 -32.20 -20.17 10.96
CA THR A 16 -32.19 -21.39 10.12
C THR A 16 -33.55 -22.10 10.19
N TYR A 17 -33.93 -22.71 9.08
CA TYR A 17 -35.17 -23.48 8.98
C TYR A 17 -34.95 -24.79 8.22
N THR A 18 -35.70 -25.81 8.57
CA THR A 18 -35.60 -27.16 7.97
C THR A 18 -36.77 -27.52 7.10
N GLY A 19 -37.81 -26.69 7.04
CA GLY A 19 -38.96 -26.90 6.17
C GLY A 19 -39.59 -25.61 5.69
N ASN A 20 -40.11 -25.62 4.46
CA ASN A 20 -40.88 -24.55 3.85
C ASN A 20 -42.10 -25.13 3.15
N SER A 21 -43.27 -24.78 3.60
CA SER A 21 -44.54 -25.17 2.97
C SER A 21 -45.37 -23.92 2.70
N SER A 22 -45.51 -23.62 1.40
CA SER A 22 -46.30 -22.48 0.91
C SER A 22 -45.98 -21.14 1.59
N GLY A 23 -44.66 -20.88 1.82
CA GLY A 23 -44.20 -19.66 2.45
C GLY A 23 -44.16 -19.69 3.99
N THR A 24 -44.60 -20.80 4.61
CA THR A 24 -44.47 -20.98 6.05
C THR A 24 -43.20 -21.78 6.35
N LEU A 25 -42.27 -21.15 7.07
CA LEU A 25 -41.02 -21.77 7.47
C LEU A 25 -41.22 -22.55 8.80
N SER A 26 -40.65 -23.76 8.90
CA SER A 26 -40.75 -24.63 10.04
C SER A 26 -39.39 -25.19 10.45
N GLY A 27 -39.31 -25.72 11.68
CA GLY A 27 -38.07 -26.24 12.24
C GLY A 27 -37.03 -25.11 12.42
N LEU A 28 -37.47 -23.99 13.02
CA LEU A 28 -36.69 -22.78 13.18
C LEU A 28 -35.65 -22.88 14.29
N THR A 29 -34.39 -22.50 13.99
CA THR A 29 -33.37 -22.20 15.01
C THR A 29 -33.09 -20.72 14.98
N ARG A 30 -33.42 -20.02 16.06
CA ARG A 30 -33.29 -18.59 16.26
C ARG A 30 -31.85 -18.22 16.65
N GLY A 31 -31.43 -17.00 16.32
CA GLY A 31 -30.08 -16.52 16.66
C GLY A 31 -28.96 -17.33 16.02
N ALA A 32 -29.18 -17.85 14.82
CA ALA A 32 -28.18 -18.66 14.09
C ALA A 32 -26.92 -17.84 13.79
N SER A 33 -25.78 -18.52 13.63
CA SER A 33 -24.49 -17.95 13.25
C SER A 33 -24.02 -16.78 14.13
N GLY A 34 -24.29 -16.84 15.43
CA GLY A 34 -23.86 -15.85 16.41
C GLY A 34 -24.73 -14.59 16.48
N THR A 35 -25.84 -14.52 15.77
CA THR A 35 -26.82 -13.43 15.93
C THR A 35 -27.66 -13.63 17.18
N THR A 36 -28.30 -12.57 17.67
CA THR A 36 -29.16 -12.63 18.87
C THR A 36 -30.62 -12.79 18.46
N ALA A 37 -31.30 -13.76 19.04
CA ALA A 37 -32.74 -13.93 18.84
C ALA A 37 -33.52 -12.69 19.34
N ALA A 38 -34.32 -12.09 18.46
CA ALA A 38 -35.09 -10.88 18.73
C ALA A 38 -36.54 -11.00 18.29
N THR A 39 -37.40 -10.12 18.75
CA THR A 39 -38.77 -10.02 18.25
C THR A 39 -38.80 -9.20 16.96
N HIS A 40 -39.57 -9.67 15.99
CA HIS A 40 -39.73 -8.97 14.69
C HIS A 40 -41.14 -8.43 14.55
N SER A 41 -41.28 -7.26 13.98
CA SER A 41 -42.58 -6.67 13.71
C SER A 41 -43.31 -7.40 12.56
N SER A 42 -44.62 -7.41 12.60
CA SER A 42 -45.39 -7.89 11.46
C SER A 42 -45.09 -7.03 10.22
N GLY A 43 -44.75 -7.67 9.11
CA GLY A 43 -44.34 -6.98 7.88
C GLY A 43 -42.82 -6.72 7.77
N ALA A 44 -42.02 -7.18 8.71
CA ALA A 44 -40.56 -7.15 8.59
C ALA A 44 -40.11 -7.90 7.32
N THR A 45 -39.12 -7.35 6.61
CA THR A 45 -38.59 -7.97 5.42
C THR A 45 -37.83 -9.24 5.77
N VAL A 46 -38.20 -10.34 5.08
CA VAL A 46 -37.50 -11.64 5.20
C VAL A 46 -36.66 -11.85 3.97
N THR A 47 -35.36 -11.88 4.14
CA THR A 47 -34.38 -12.07 3.06
C THR A 47 -33.84 -13.51 3.09
N ASP A 48 -33.71 -14.15 1.93
CA ASP A 48 -33.02 -15.43 1.83
C ASP A 48 -31.54 -15.24 2.10
N ALA A 49 -31.09 -15.77 3.24
CA ALA A 49 -29.71 -15.73 3.69
C ALA A 49 -29.03 -17.08 3.60
N SER A 50 -29.62 -18.05 2.91
CA SER A 50 -29.03 -19.40 2.75
C SER A 50 -27.67 -19.36 2.06
N GLN A 51 -27.39 -18.28 1.33
CA GLN A 51 -26.11 -18.00 0.71
C GLN A 51 -25.27 -16.94 1.44
N PHE A 52 -25.79 -16.40 2.55
CA PHE A 52 -25.04 -15.45 3.37
C PHE A 52 -24.09 -16.21 4.29
N PHE A 53 -22.86 -15.81 4.24
CA PHE A 53 -21.81 -16.34 5.08
C PHE A 53 -21.22 -15.19 5.89
N ALA A 54 -21.14 -15.36 7.21
CA ALA A 54 -20.40 -14.42 8.04
C ALA A 54 -18.93 -14.39 7.61
N TRP A 55 -18.26 -13.30 7.77
CA TRP A 55 -16.83 -13.15 7.47
C TRP A 55 -15.96 -14.22 8.14
N ASN A 56 -16.35 -14.73 9.31
CA ASN A 56 -15.71 -15.83 10.04
C ASN A 56 -16.36 -17.19 9.83
N ALA A 57 -17.39 -17.30 8.97
CA ALA A 57 -17.98 -18.59 8.73
C ALA A 57 -16.99 -19.46 7.98
N ALA A 58 -16.55 -20.55 8.61
CA ALA A 58 -15.76 -21.58 7.94
C ALA A 58 -16.53 -22.02 6.69
N ALA A 59 -15.93 -21.88 5.51
CA ALA A 59 -16.46 -22.53 4.34
C ALA A 59 -16.24 -24.02 4.51
N SER A 60 -17.20 -24.82 4.07
CA SER A 60 -16.97 -26.27 3.93
C SER A 60 -15.93 -26.46 2.83
N GLY A 61 -14.76 -26.96 3.16
CA GLY A 61 -13.69 -27.22 2.23
C GLY A 61 -12.40 -26.44 2.50
N ASP A 62 -11.57 -26.34 1.51
CA ASP A 62 -10.21 -25.79 1.57
C ASP A 62 -10.15 -24.27 1.82
N VAL A 63 -10.62 -23.82 2.94
CA VAL A 63 -10.51 -22.40 3.33
C VAL A 63 -9.34 -22.24 4.26
N ILE A 64 -8.44 -21.36 3.85
CA ILE A 64 -7.41 -20.83 4.72
C ILE A 64 -8.07 -19.74 5.58
N THR A 65 -8.14 -19.98 6.87
CA THR A 65 -8.72 -19.04 7.85
C THR A 65 -7.72 -17.96 8.27
N ASP A 66 -6.43 -18.16 8.03
CA ASP A 66 -5.44 -17.12 8.25
C ASP A 66 -5.55 -16.02 7.18
N PRO A 67 -5.43 -14.74 7.58
CA PRO A 67 -5.30 -13.65 6.63
C PRO A 67 -3.96 -13.78 5.89
N GLY A 68 -3.92 -14.67 4.93
CA GLY A 68 -2.76 -14.88 4.08
C GLY A 68 -2.55 -13.71 3.12
N LEU A 69 -1.39 -13.68 2.48
CA LEU A 69 -1.15 -12.80 1.35
C LEU A 69 -2.02 -13.24 0.17
N TRP A 70 -2.76 -12.29 -0.39
CA TRP A 70 -3.61 -12.53 -1.54
C TRP A 70 -3.06 -11.81 -2.77
N THR A 71 -3.18 -12.45 -3.92
CA THR A 71 -3.02 -11.81 -5.21
C THR A 71 -4.37 -11.80 -5.92
N LEU A 72 -4.81 -10.63 -6.35
CA LEU A 72 -6.09 -10.41 -7.00
C LEU A 72 -5.88 -9.90 -8.42
N ASP A 73 -6.63 -10.40 -9.38
CA ASP A 73 -6.64 -9.88 -10.74
C ASP A 73 -7.97 -10.18 -11.45
N ASN A 74 -8.23 -9.52 -12.56
CA ASN A 74 -9.45 -9.67 -13.34
C ASN A 74 -9.20 -10.40 -14.65
N PHE A 75 -9.98 -11.42 -14.92
CA PHE A 75 -10.06 -12.09 -16.20
C PHE A 75 -11.38 -11.71 -16.90
N GLY A 76 -11.42 -10.53 -17.50
CA GLY A 76 -12.67 -9.92 -17.94
C GLY A 76 -13.58 -9.61 -16.75
N ASN A 77 -14.76 -10.20 -16.71
CA ASN A 77 -15.74 -10.04 -15.63
C ASN A 77 -15.53 -11.00 -14.44
N VAL A 78 -14.57 -11.89 -14.56
CA VAL A 78 -14.26 -12.87 -13.52
C VAL A 78 -13.14 -12.31 -12.64
N LEU A 79 -13.42 -12.12 -11.35
CA LEU A 79 -12.40 -11.84 -10.34
C LEU A 79 -11.67 -13.14 -10.00
N LEU A 80 -10.36 -13.11 -10.08
CA LEU A 80 -9.47 -14.18 -9.65
C LEU A 80 -8.78 -13.79 -8.36
N ALA A 81 -8.69 -14.72 -7.43
CA ALA A 81 -8.04 -14.54 -6.13
C ALA A 81 -7.19 -15.76 -5.81
N SER A 82 -5.89 -15.56 -5.65
CA SER A 82 -4.94 -16.61 -5.28
C SER A 82 -4.38 -16.35 -3.89
N VAL A 83 -4.37 -17.38 -3.06
CA VAL A 83 -3.74 -17.32 -1.74
C VAL A 83 -2.28 -17.73 -1.88
N PHE A 84 -1.41 -17.01 -1.20
CA PHE A 84 0.01 -17.35 -1.15
C PHE A 84 0.23 -18.81 -0.70
N ASN A 85 0.95 -19.57 -1.51
CA ASN A 85 1.16 -21.02 -1.34
C ASN A 85 -0.14 -21.84 -1.21
N GLY A 86 -1.21 -21.35 -1.80
CA GLY A 86 -2.53 -21.96 -1.75
C GLY A 86 -3.24 -21.99 -3.10
N LYS A 87 -4.53 -22.28 -3.05
CA LYS A 87 -5.40 -22.43 -4.22
C LYS A 87 -5.84 -21.09 -4.78
N THR A 88 -6.30 -21.13 -6.03
CA THR A 88 -6.87 -19.97 -6.74
C THR A 88 -8.37 -20.13 -6.87
N PHE A 89 -9.08 -19.04 -6.63
CA PHE A 89 -10.53 -18.93 -6.67
C PHE A 89 -10.98 -17.98 -7.77
N SER A 90 -12.15 -18.25 -8.34
CA SER A 90 -12.80 -17.37 -9.31
C SER A 90 -14.20 -16.99 -8.85
N TRP A 91 -14.57 -15.74 -9.10
CA TRP A 91 -15.91 -15.21 -8.86
C TRP A 91 -16.36 -14.42 -10.08
N ASP A 92 -17.48 -14.85 -10.70
CA ASP A 92 -18.03 -14.21 -11.89
C ASP A 92 -19.07 -13.16 -11.51
N SER A 93 -18.79 -11.89 -11.80
CA SER A 93 -19.67 -10.78 -11.51
C SER A 93 -20.95 -10.77 -12.39
N ASN A 94 -20.93 -11.46 -13.53
CA ASN A 94 -22.08 -11.58 -14.44
C ASN A 94 -22.95 -12.81 -14.18
N ALA A 95 -22.52 -13.71 -13.28
CA ALA A 95 -23.32 -14.87 -12.94
C ALA A 95 -24.66 -14.46 -12.35
N SER A 96 -25.71 -15.20 -12.68
CA SER A 96 -27.02 -15.05 -12.05
C SER A 96 -26.86 -15.20 -10.52
N ASN A 97 -27.31 -14.22 -9.74
CA ASN A 97 -27.12 -14.14 -8.29
C ASN A 97 -25.64 -13.99 -7.86
N ALA A 98 -24.81 -13.26 -8.61
CA ALA A 98 -23.40 -13.03 -8.28
C ALA A 98 -23.19 -12.56 -6.85
N THR A 99 -24.07 -11.69 -6.31
CA THR A 99 -24.02 -11.19 -4.94
C THR A 99 -24.23 -12.26 -3.88
N ASN A 100 -24.84 -13.39 -4.23
CA ASN A 100 -25.16 -14.49 -3.31
C ASN A 100 -24.25 -15.72 -3.52
N ASN A 101 -23.39 -15.68 -4.54
CA ASN A 101 -22.49 -16.80 -4.84
C ASN A 101 -21.10 -16.56 -4.26
N ARG A 102 -20.56 -17.61 -3.67
CA ARG A 102 -19.14 -17.64 -3.27
C ARG A 102 -18.23 -17.82 -4.47
N ALA A 103 -16.99 -17.33 -4.33
CA ALA A 103 -15.91 -17.72 -5.22
C ALA A 103 -15.71 -19.25 -5.19
N THR A 104 -15.41 -19.82 -6.33
CA THR A 104 -15.16 -21.26 -6.49
C THR A 104 -13.70 -21.49 -6.87
N ILE A 105 -13.17 -22.67 -6.53
CA ILE A 105 -11.82 -23.06 -6.92
C ILE A 105 -11.74 -23.14 -8.44
N VAL A 106 -10.69 -22.55 -9.03
CA VAL A 106 -10.40 -22.66 -10.46
C VAL A 106 -9.97 -24.09 -10.77
N THR A 107 -10.76 -24.77 -11.58
CA THR A 107 -10.50 -26.18 -11.94
C THR A 107 -9.23 -26.28 -12.79
N GLY A 108 -8.37 -27.24 -12.46
CA GLY A 108 -7.12 -27.49 -13.20
C GLY A 108 -6.00 -26.49 -12.90
N ALA A 109 -6.24 -25.43 -12.12
CA ALA A 109 -5.18 -24.54 -11.68
C ALA A 109 -4.23 -25.22 -10.68
N PRO A 110 -2.98 -24.74 -10.55
CA PRO A 110 -2.08 -25.18 -9.50
C PRO A 110 -2.71 -25.05 -8.11
N THR A 111 -2.37 -25.99 -7.22
CA THR A 111 -2.85 -25.99 -5.83
C THR A 111 -1.95 -25.22 -4.89
N ALA A 112 -0.75 -24.85 -5.35
CA ALA A 112 0.19 -23.98 -4.65
C ALA A 112 0.91 -23.05 -5.63
N SER A 113 0.90 -21.75 -5.33
CA SER A 113 1.64 -20.71 -6.05
C SER A 113 1.94 -19.53 -5.14
N ARG A 114 3.02 -18.81 -5.40
CA ARG A 114 3.36 -17.61 -4.62
C ARG A 114 2.52 -16.41 -5.01
N SER A 115 2.26 -16.24 -6.29
CA SER A 115 1.43 -15.17 -6.84
C SER A 115 0.88 -15.54 -8.21
N MET A 116 -0.07 -14.78 -8.68
CA MET A 116 -0.62 -14.90 -10.03
C MET A 116 -0.81 -13.52 -10.67
N ILE A 117 -0.91 -13.50 -11.99
CA ILE A 117 -1.30 -12.33 -12.77
C ILE A 117 -2.02 -12.76 -14.04
N VAL A 118 -2.93 -11.94 -14.53
CA VAL A 118 -3.50 -12.09 -15.86
C VAL A 118 -2.68 -11.25 -16.83
N SER A 119 -2.05 -11.88 -17.82
CA SER A 119 -1.26 -11.17 -18.81
C SER A 119 -2.17 -10.38 -19.76
N ALA A 120 -1.72 -9.20 -20.17
CA ALA A 120 -2.36 -8.38 -21.18
C ALA A 120 -1.39 -8.16 -22.36
N PRO A 121 -1.87 -8.13 -23.62
CA PRO A 121 -3.27 -8.17 -24.07
C PRO A 121 -3.83 -9.58 -24.33
N ASP A 122 -3.03 -10.60 -24.16
CA ASP A 122 -3.26 -11.97 -24.64
C ASP A 122 -4.11 -12.84 -23.70
N ARG A 123 -4.39 -12.35 -22.49
CA ARG A 123 -5.20 -12.98 -21.44
C ARG A 123 -4.87 -14.45 -21.18
N HIS A 124 -3.67 -14.67 -20.67
CA HIS A 124 -3.27 -15.92 -20.02
C HIS A 124 -3.26 -15.70 -18.49
N LEU A 125 -3.70 -16.69 -17.73
CA LEU A 125 -3.49 -16.69 -16.29
C LEU A 125 -2.12 -17.28 -15.99
N VAL A 126 -1.24 -16.49 -15.38
CA VAL A 126 0.16 -16.85 -15.13
C VAL A 126 0.38 -17.01 -13.63
N PHE A 127 0.96 -18.14 -13.23
CA PHE A 127 1.34 -18.45 -11.85
C PHE A 127 2.84 -18.42 -11.68
N PHE A 128 3.30 -17.82 -10.58
CA PHE A 128 4.71 -17.67 -10.23
C PHE A 128 5.05 -18.47 -8.97
N GLY A 129 6.22 -19.12 -8.97
CA GLY A 129 6.66 -19.96 -7.87
C GLY A 129 5.67 -21.09 -7.59
N THR A 130 5.37 -21.87 -8.61
CA THR A 130 4.29 -22.86 -8.58
C THR A 130 4.77 -24.30 -8.78
N GLU A 131 3.84 -25.23 -8.83
CA GLU A 131 4.07 -26.66 -8.96
C GLU A 131 4.69 -27.03 -10.31
N THR A 132 5.70 -27.87 -10.32
CA THR A 132 6.23 -28.51 -11.54
C THR A 132 5.29 -29.61 -12.05
N THR A 133 4.62 -30.31 -11.14
CA THR A 133 3.55 -31.27 -11.45
C THR A 133 2.23 -30.72 -10.94
N ILE A 134 1.34 -30.31 -11.86
CA ILE A 134 0.07 -29.67 -11.52
C ILE A 134 -0.79 -30.54 -10.60
N GLY A 135 -1.40 -29.92 -9.60
CA GLY A 135 -2.22 -30.61 -8.60
C GLY A 135 -1.41 -31.30 -7.49
N THR A 136 -0.08 -31.11 -7.45
CA THR A 136 0.81 -31.75 -6.46
C THR A 136 1.64 -30.66 -5.76
N SER A 137 1.11 -30.07 -4.69
CA SER A 137 1.72 -28.97 -3.96
C SER A 137 3.14 -29.23 -3.44
N THR A 138 3.46 -30.51 -3.17
CA THR A 138 4.80 -30.92 -2.74
C THR A 138 5.88 -30.79 -3.84
N THR A 139 5.49 -30.53 -5.08
CA THR A 139 6.40 -30.30 -6.22
C THR A 139 6.57 -28.83 -6.54
N GLN A 140 6.19 -27.94 -5.62
CA GLN A 140 6.36 -26.51 -5.80
C GLN A 140 7.85 -26.14 -5.92
N ASP A 141 8.19 -25.43 -7.01
CA ASP A 141 9.49 -24.82 -7.24
C ASP A 141 9.30 -23.29 -7.25
N GLU A 142 9.94 -22.62 -6.35
CA GLU A 142 9.79 -21.17 -6.16
C GLU A 142 10.26 -20.33 -7.35
N MET A 143 10.98 -20.93 -8.31
CA MET A 143 11.44 -20.29 -9.55
C MET A 143 10.63 -20.69 -10.79
N PHE A 144 9.60 -21.53 -10.61
CA PHE A 144 8.84 -22.10 -11.71
C PHE A 144 7.62 -21.24 -12.04
N ILE A 145 7.40 -21.03 -13.33
CA ILE A 145 6.27 -20.28 -13.89
C ILE A 145 5.41 -21.25 -14.69
N ARG A 146 4.10 -21.12 -14.54
CA ARG A 146 3.11 -21.84 -15.34
C ARG A 146 2.03 -20.88 -15.81
N PHE A 147 1.67 -20.98 -17.09
CA PHE A 147 0.61 -20.16 -17.66
C PHE A 147 -0.47 -20.99 -18.33
N SER A 148 -1.68 -20.50 -18.28
CA SER A 148 -2.85 -21.15 -18.88
C SER A 148 -2.81 -21.10 -20.41
N SER A 149 -3.74 -21.78 -21.06
CA SER A 149 -4.06 -21.49 -22.46
C SER A 149 -4.69 -20.12 -22.59
N GLN A 150 -4.53 -19.49 -23.76
CA GLN A 150 -5.10 -18.19 -24.04
C GLN A 150 -6.63 -18.23 -23.88
N GLU A 151 -7.19 -17.19 -23.25
CA GLU A 151 -8.63 -17.04 -22.99
C GLU A 151 -9.26 -18.18 -22.17
N ASP A 152 -8.46 -18.99 -21.49
CA ASP A 152 -8.94 -20.16 -20.72
C ASP A 152 -8.22 -20.22 -19.36
N ILE A 153 -8.97 -20.11 -18.27
CA ILE A 153 -8.45 -20.17 -16.90
C ILE A 153 -8.35 -21.60 -16.34
N ASN A 154 -8.73 -22.63 -17.12
CA ASN A 154 -8.80 -24.01 -16.62
C ASN A 154 -7.77 -24.96 -17.25
N THR A 155 -7.11 -24.56 -18.35
CA THR A 155 -6.18 -25.41 -19.09
C THR A 155 -4.74 -24.98 -18.92
N TYR A 156 -3.91 -25.80 -18.24
CA TYR A 156 -2.51 -25.52 -17.92
C TYR A 156 -1.51 -26.57 -18.39
N THR A 157 -1.98 -27.66 -18.97
CA THR A 157 -1.12 -28.69 -19.52
C THR A 157 -0.78 -28.37 -20.96
N PRO A 158 0.52 -28.18 -21.30
CA PRO A 158 0.92 -27.90 -22.68
C PRO A 158 0.57 -29.03 -23.63
N THR A 159 0.01 -28.68 -24.78
CA THR A 159 -0.28 -29.58 -25.89
C THR A 159 0.12 -28.92 -27.21
N ALA A 160 0.15 -29.70 -28.30
CA ALA A 160 0.45 -29.17 -29.63
C ALA A 160 -0.61 -28.16 -30.16
N THR A 161 -1.77 -28.07 -29.53
CA THR A 161 -2.92 -27.30 -30.03
C THR A 161 -3.32 -26.15 -29.09
N ASN A 162 -2.71 -26.01 -27.93
CA ASN A 162 -2.97 -24.91 -26.98
C ASN A 162 -1.73 -24.06 -26.76
N THR A 163 -1.91 -22.94 -26.06
CA THR A 163 -0.84 -22.00 -25.75
C THR A 163 -0.37 -22.08 -24.30
N ALA A 164 -0.87 -23.07 -23.53
CA ALA A 164 -0.40 -23.32 -22.16
C ALA A 164 1.09 -23.69 -22.15
N GLY A 165 1.79 -23.30 -21.11
CA GLY A 165 3.21 -23.58 -21.04
C GLY A 165 3.81 -23.36 -19.65
N THR A 166 5.11 -23.59 -19.58
CA THR A 166 5.89 -23.49 -18.36
C THR A 166 7.27 -22.89 -18.65
N GLN A 167 7.84 -22.22 -17.65
CA GLN A 167 9.20 -21.70 -17.69
C GLN A 167 9.79 -21.73 -16.29
N ARG A 168 11.09 -22.00 -16.18
CA ARG A 168 11.84 -21.82 -14.95
C ARG A 168 12.83 -20.68 -15.13
N LEU A 169 12.85 -19.72 -14.22
CA LEU A 169 13.82 -18.62 -14.23
C LEU A 169 15.20 -19.11 -13.76
N SER A 170 16.25 -18.47 -14.21
CA SER A 170 17.64 -18.93 -14.06
C SER A 170 18.41 -18.21 -12.95
N ASP A 171 17.97 -17.04 -12.49
CA ASP A 171 18.69 -16.23 -11.50
C ASP A 171 17.79 -15.87 -10.32
N GLY A 172 18.26 -16.19 -9.12
CA GLY A 172 17.55 -16.06 -7.85
C GLY A 172 17.26 -17.40 -7.20
N SER A 173 16.69 -17.35 -6.00
CA SER A 173 16.25 -18.54 -5.25
C SER A 173 14.73 -18.69 -5.26
N ARG A 174 14.00 -17.58 -5.46
CA ARG A 174 12.54 -17.55 -5.50
C ARG A 174 12.02 -16.34 -6.28
N ILE A 175 10.87 -16.50 -6.90
CA ILE A 175 10.10 -15.38 -7.43
C ILE A 175 9.38 -14.71 -6.26
N VAL A 176 9.58 -13.40 -6.09
CA VAL A 176 9.00 -12.63 -4.99
C VAL A 176 7.66 -12.02 -5.41
N GLY A 177 7.60 -11.41 -6.58
CA GLY A 177 6.38 -10.78 -7.08
C GLY A 177 6.45 -10.47 -8.56
N ALA A 178 5.29 -10.10 -9.12
CA ALA A 178 5.17 -9.66 -10.49
C ALA A 178 4.12 -8.56 -10.61
N ILE A 179 4.33 -7.63 -11.54
CA ILE A 179 3.33 -6.60 -11.87
C ILE A 179 3.14 -6.51 -13.39
N ARG A 180 1.96 -6.08 -13.79
CA ARG A 180 1.66 -5.81 -15.19
C ARG A 180 2.26 -4.47 -15.60
N GLY A 181 3.03 -4.44 -16.70
CA GLY A 181 3.40 -3.24 -17.40
C GLY A 181 2.54 -3.03 -18.66
N ARG A 182 2.88 -2.04 -19.46
CA ARG A 182 2.09 -1.67 -20.65
C ARG A 182 2.00 -2.79 -21.69
N ASP A 183 3.14 -3.40 -22.07
CA ASP A 183 3.23 -4.46 -23.07
C ASP A 183 4.06 -5.67 -22.55
N VAL A 184 4.34 -5.69 -21.27
CA VAL A 184 5.20 -6.67 -20.61
C VAL A 184 4.68 -6.97 -19.22
N THR A 185 5.15 -8.07 -18.65
CA THR A 185 5.02 -8.35 -17.21
C THR A 185 6.41 -8.31 -16.60
N TYR A 186 6.58 -7.49 -15.58
CA TYR A 186 7.78 -7.45 -14.76
C TYR A 186 7.72 -8.53 -13.71
N ILE A 187 8.78 -9.32 -13.60
CA ILE A 187 8.87 -10.44 -12.66
C ILE A 187 10.16 -10.27 -11.87
N TRP A 188 10.05 -10.17 -10.56
CA TRP A 188 11.21 -10.09 -9.68
C TRP A 188 11.44 -11.40 -8.95
N THR A 189 12.69 -11.78 -8.94
CA THR A 189 13.22 -12.73 -7.97
C THR A 189 13.75 -11.97 -6.73
N ASP A 190 14.29 -12.68 -5.80
CA ASP A 190 15.01 -12.10 -4.65
C ASP A 190 16.32 -11.38 -5.05
N THR A 191 16.81 -11.57 -6.27
CA THR A 191 18.08 -10.98 -6.76
C THR A 191 17.96 -10.21 -8.06
N ALA A 192 17.01 -10.56 -8.93
CA ALA A 192 16.99 -10.11 -10.33
C ALA A 192 15.61 -9.65 -10.79
N LEU A 193 15.61 -8.84 -11.86
CA LEU A 193 14.43 -8.46 -12.63
C LEU A 193 14.42 -9.17 -13.96
N PHE A 194 13.28 -9.79 -14.27
CA PHE A 194 12.95 -10.39 -15.56
C PHE A 194 11.78 -9.67 -16.20
N ILE A 195 11.76 -9.68 -17.54
CA ILE A 195 10.62 -9.23 -18.32
C ILE A 195 10.04 -10.42 -19.07
N MET A 196 8.74 -10.64 -18.89
CA MET A 196 7.95 -11.57 -19.68
C MET A 196 7.18 -10.79 -20.73
N LYS A 197 7.27 -11.21 -21.99
CA LYS A 197 6.58 -10.58 -23.11
C LYS A 197 5.90 -11.65 -23.97
N PHE A 198 4.65 -11.38 -24.36
CA PHE A 198 3.95 -12.21 -25.32
C PHE A 198 4.58 -12.13 -26.71
N VAL A 199 4.94 -13.25 -27.28
CA VAL A 199 5.60 -13.35 -28.62
C VAL A 199 4.79 -14.21 -29.59
N GLY A 200 3.75 -14.88 -29.08
CA GLY A 200 2.90 -15.77 -29.87
C GLY A 200 3.54 -17.14 -30.14
N PRO A 201 2.79 -18.01 -30.85
CA PRO A 201 3.28 -19.35 -31.17
C PRO A 201 4.59 -19.35 -31.97
N PRO A 202 5.50 -20.33 -31.76
CA PRO A 202 5.31 -21.50 -30.92
C PRO A 202 5.69 -21.32 -29.44
N PHE A 203 6.25 -20.19 -29.04
CA PHE A 203 6.81 -20.05 -27.68
C PHE A 203 5.89 -19.37 -26.68
N THR A 204 4.77 -18.80 -27.10
CA THR A 204 3.81 -18.04 -26.31
C THR A 204 4.45 -16.81 -25.62
N PHE A 205 5.38 -17.01 -24.71
CA PHE A 205 6.11 -15.94 -24.00
C PHE A 205 7.62 -16.03 -24.18
N SER A 206 8.28 -14.87 -24.22
CA SER A 206 9.71 -14.73 -24.03
C SER A 206 9.99 -14.23 -22.61
N PHE A 207 11.11 -14.69 -22.04
CA PHE A 207 11.60 -14.28 -20.72
C PHE A 207 13.01 -13.75 -20.85
N GLN A 208 13.24 -12.51 -20.42
CA GLN A 208 14.53 -11.86 -20.52
C GLN A 208 14.92 -11.28 -19.16
N GLN A 209 16.10 -11.62 -18.67
CA GLN A 209 16.70 -10.96 -17.51
C GLN A 209 17.22 -9.58 -17.93
N VAL A 210 16.84 -8.55 -17.18
CA VAL A 210 17.18 -7.15 -17.49
C VAL A 210 17.90 -6.44 -16.35
N GLY A 211 18.00 -7.09 -15.19
CA GLY A 211 18.70 -6.54 -14.04
C GLY A 211 19.16 -7.61 -13.05
N THR A 212 20.23 -7.30 -12.33
CA THR A 212 20.78 -8.11 -11.23
C THR A 212 21.00 -7.21 -10.01
N ASN A 213 21.08 -7.79 -8.81
CA ASN A 213 21.19 -7.07 -7.54
C ASN A 213 20.08 -6.01 -7.33
N CYS A 214 18.90 -6.28 -7.85
CA CYS A 214 17.75 -5.39 -7.81
C CYS A 214 16.47 -6.14 -7.48
N GLY A 215 16.57 -7.20 -6.66
CA GLY A 215 15.46 -8.01 -6.24
C GLY A 215 14.35 -7.20 -5.55
N LEU A 216 13.17 -7.78 -5.43
CA LEU A 216 12.03 -7.15 -4.78
C LEU A 216 12.01 -7.52 -3.28
N ILE A 217 11.77 -6.54 -2.42
CA ILE A 217 11.75 -6.77 -0.96
C ILE A 217 10.51 -7.54 -0.51
N GLY A 218 9.35 -7.30 -1.12
CA GLY A 218 8.09 -7.95 -0.80
C GLY A 218 7.17 -8.07 -2.02
N PRO A 219 6.18 -8.98 -2.02
CA PRO A 219 5.37 -9.31 -3.21
C PRO A 219 4.65 -8.13 -3.84
N HIS A 220 4.30 -7.14 -3.05
CA HIS A 220 3.54 -5.96 -3.47
C HIS A 220 4.34 -4.65 -3.40
N ALA A 221 5.68 -4.74 -3.29
CA ALA A 221 6.55 -3.57 -3.13
C ALA A 221 6.95 -2.91 -4.46
N ALA A 222 6.19 -3.13 -5.52
CA ALA A 222 6.43 -2.56 -6.85
C ALA A 222 5.15 -1.96 -7.43
N VAL A 223 5.30 -0.87 -8.20
CA VAL A 223 4.23 -0.23 -8.98
C VAL A 223 4.71 0.12 -10.37
N GLU A 224 3.77 0.24 -11.29
CA GLU A 224 4.02 0.69 -12.67
C GLU A 224 3.41 2.08 -12.86
N VAL A 225 4.17 2.95 -13.50
CA VAL A 225 3.77 4.32 -13.85
C VAL A 225 4.25 4.62 -15.26
N ASP A 226 3.33 4.87 -16.18
CA ASP A 226 3.60 5.30 -17.56
C ASP A 226 4.65 4.46 -18.29
N GLY A 227 4.59 3.14 -18.15
CA GLY A 227 5.54 2.20 -18.77
C GLY A 227 6.83 1.99 -17.98
N SER A 228 6.98 2.63 -16.83
CA SER A 228 8.14 2.51 -15.93
C SER A 228 7.78 1.75 -14.67
N ALA A 229 8.62 0.81 -14.26
CA ALA A 229 8.45 0.12 -12.98
C ALA A 229 9.30 0.78 -11.89
N TYR A 230 8.71 0.97 -10.71
CA TYR A 230 9.37 1.46 -9.50
C TYR A 230 9.21 0.44 -8.38
N TRP A 231 10.29 0.15 -7.67
CA TRP A 231 10.21 -0.83 -6.56
C TRP A 231 11.22 -0.58 -5.46
N MET A 232 10.92 -1.14 -4.31
CA MET A 232 11.79 -1.20 -3.15
C MET A 232 12.49 -2.56 -3.11
N SER A 233 13.81 -2.55 -2.98
CA SER A 233 14.66 -3.72 -2.77
C SER A 233 15.17 -3.75 -1.33
N GLU A 234 15.84 -4.82 -0.93
CA GLU A 234 16.59 -4.84 0.34
C GLU A 234 17.81 -3.90 0.34
N ASN A 235 18.26 -3.47 -0.85
CA ASN A 235 19.47 -2.68 -1.06
C ASN A 235 19.21 -1.31 -1.68
N GLY A 236 18.01 -0.75 -1.53
CA GLY A 236 17.68 0.57 -2.07
C GLY A 236 16.43 0.58 -2.94
N PHE A 237 16.22 1.68 -3.61
CA PHE A 237 15.10 1.91 -4.49
C PHE A 237 15.54 1.91 -5.95
N PHE A 238 14.74 1.33 -6.81
CA PHE A 238 15.08 1.16 -8.22
C PHE A 238 13.94 1.58 -9.14
N ARG A 239 14.33 1.89 -10.38
CA ARG A 239 13.43 2.19 -11.48
C ARG A 239 13.88 1.44 -12.74
N TYR A 240 12.92 1.00 -13.53
CA TYR A 240 13.17 0.47 -14.87
C TYR A 240 12.32 1.21 -15.90
N THR A 241 13.00 1.86 -16.85
CA THR A 241 12.41 2.64 -17.96
C THR A 241 12.90 2.15 -19.32
N GLY A 242 13.15 0.83 -19.44
CA GLY A 242 13.95 0.24 -20.53
C GLY A 242 15.42 0.04 -20.15
N LYS A 243 15.86 0.67 -19.08
CA LYS A 243 17.17 0.50 -18.43
C LYS A 243 16.97 0.46 -16.93
N LEU A 244 17.74 -0.42 -16.26
CA LEU A 244 17.77 -0.47 -14.79
C LEU A 244 18.54 0.74 -14.24
N GLU A 245 17.93 1.44 -13.31
CA GLU A 245 18.52 2.59 -12.63
C GLU A 245 18.24 2.51 -11.13
N SER A 246 19.24 2.78 -10.30
CA SER A 246 19.03 3.04 -8.88
C SER A 246 18.46 4.45 -8.70
N LEU A 247 17.48 4.61 -7.86
CA LEU A 247 16.92 5.91 -7.49
C LEU A 247 17.78 6.51 -6.36
N PRO A 248 18.40 7.67 -6.57
CA PRO A 248 19.09 8.36 -5.47
C PRO A 248 18.09 8.68 -4.35
N CYS A 249 18.32 8.18 -3.16
CA CYS A 249 17.43 8.37 -2.02
C CYS A 249 18.15 9.11 -0.89
N LEU A 250 17.68 10.33 -0.58
CA LEU A 250 18.25 11.16 0.48
C LEU A 250 17.85 10.70 1.89
N VAL A 251 16.85 9.83 1.99
CA VAL A 251 16.32 9.30 3.24
C VAL A 251 16.56 7.78 3.37
N GLU A 252 17.48 7.24 2.58
CA GLU A 252 17.76 5.81 2.51
C GLU A 252 18.17 5.26 3.88
N ASP A 253 19.15 5.88 4.55
CA ASP A 253 19.60 5.47 5.87
C ASP A 253 18.44 5.52 6.89
N HIS A 254 17.61 6.58 6.86
CA HIS A 254 16.45 6.69 7.74
C HIS A 254 15.46 5.54 7.58
N VAL A 255 15.25 5.07 6.34
CA VAL A 255 14.32 3.99 6.05
C VAL A 255 14.91 2.64 6.44
N TYR A 256 16.16 2.36 6.01
CA TYR A 256 16.75 1.03 6.18
C TYR A 256 17.30 0.77 7.59
N ASP A 257 17.63 1.82 8.36
CA ASP A 257 17.95 1.68 9.79
C ASP A 257 16.71 1.41 10.66
N ASP A 258 15.52 1.83 10.21
CA ASP A 258 14.26 1.67 10.96
C ASP A 258 13.38 0.49 10.47
N ILE A 259 13.63 -0.08 9.31
CA ILE A 259 12.79 -1.13 8.73
C ILE A 259 12.87 -2.48 9.46
N ASN A 260 11.74 -3.14 9.67
CA ASN A 260 11.68 -4.53 10.11
C ASN A 260 11.57 -5.47 8.90
N LEU A 261 12.64 -6.20 8.62
CA LEU A 261 12.69 -7.16 7.51
C LEU A 261 12.03 -8.51 7.81
N THR A 262 11.66 -8.78 9.06
CA THR A 262 10.98 -10.05 9.40
C THR A 262 9.64 -10.20 8.68
N PRO A 263 8.72 -9.22 8.76
CA PRO A 263 7.45 -9.23 8.00
C PRO A 263 7.57 -8.52 6.64
N LYS A 264 8.69 -8.63 5.93
CA LYS A 264 8.90 -7.93 4.65
C LYS A 264 7.85 -8.24 3.57
N GLN A 265 7.15 -9.35 3.68
CA GLN A 265 6.03 -9.69 2.80
C GLN A 265 4.83 -8.73 2.95
N HIS A 266 4.75 -7.95 4.02
CA HIS A 266 3.70 -6.95 4.24
C HIS A 266 4.04 -5.60 3.61
N ILE A 267 5.28 -5.40 3.16
CA ILE A 267 5.69 -4.17 2.48
C ILE A 267 4.94 -4.09 1.16
N ASN A 268 4.27 -2.96 0.97
CA ASN A 268 3.50 -2.73 -0.24
C ASN A 268 3.75 -1.33 -0.80
N ALA A 269 3.51 -1.19 -2.09
CA ALA A 269 3.66 0.06 -2.81
C ALA A 269 2.30 0.60 -3.27
N GLY A 270 2.19 1.91 -3.31
CA GLY A 270 1.02 2.62 -3.80
C GLY A 270 1.41 3.73 -4.76
N LEU A 271 0.53 4.03 -5.69
CA LEU A 271 0.66 5.12 -6.64
C LEU A 271 -0.39 6.19 -6.32
N ASN A 272 0.04 7.45 -6.21
CA ASN A 272 -0.85 8.61 -6.13
C ASN A 272 -0.60 9.49 -7.36
N ASN A 273 -1.33 9.22 -8.42
CA ASN A 273 -1.22 9.97 -9.68
C ASN A 273 -1.63 11.44 -9.56
N LEU A 274 -2.45 11.80 -8.57
CA LEU A 274 -2.88 13.18 -8.36
C LEU A 274 -1.71 14.12 -8.06
N PHE A 275 -0.66 13.58 -7.44
CA PHE A 275 0.52 14.36 -7.03
C PHE A 275 1.84 13.83 -7.60
N GLY A 276 1.79 12.79 -8.42
CA GLY A 276 2.99 12.20 -9.02
C GLY A 276 3.88 11.48 -8.02
N GLU A 277 3.28 10.70 -7.14
CA GLU A 277 3.95 10.07 -6.01
C GLU A 277 3.91 8.55 -6.10
N VAL A 278 5.05 7.92 -5.85
CA VAL A 278 5.17 6.50 -5.54
C VAL A 278 5.48 6.36 -4.06
N MET A 279 4.66 5.60 -3.36
CA MET A 279 4.77 5.40 -1.92
C MET A 279 5.07 3.94 -1.61
N TRP A 280 5.93 3.70 -0.62
CA TRP A 280 6.14 2.38 -0.03
C TRP A 280 5.78 2.44 1.44
N PHE A 281 4.93 1.50 1.84
CA PHE A 281 4.47 1.34 3.21
C PHE A 281 5.21 0.16 3.83
N TYR A 282 5.83 0.38 4.99
CA TYR A 282 6.70 -0.61 5.62
C TYR A 282 6.55 -0.64 7.14
N PRO A 283 6.83 -1.76 7.80
CA PRO A 283 6.90 -1.85 9.26
C PRO A 283 8.23 -1.32 9.76
N ASN A 284 8.22 -0.50 10.80
CA ASN A 284 9.45 -0.09 11.47
C ASN A 284 10.01 -1.19 12.38
N SER A 285 11.22 -1.00 12.91
CA SER A 285 11.93 -1.97 13.75
C SER A 285 11.16 -2.44 14.98
N GLY A 286 10.21 -1.65 15.47
CA GLY A 286 9.37 -1.97 16.64
C GLY A 286 8.00 -2.57 16.28
N SER A 287 7.71 -2.83 15.02
CA SER A 287 6.39 -3.28 14.58
C SER A 287 6.45 -4.48 13.62
N ASN A 288 5.48 -5.37 13.73
CA ASN A 288 5.24 -6.44 12.75
C ASN A 288 4.17 -6.05 11.72
N THR A 289 3.52 -4.90 11.89
CA THR A 289 2.52 -4.35 10.96
C THR A 289 3.04 -3.07 10.33
N VAL A 290 2.56 -2.77 9.14
CA VAL A 290 2.93 -1.56 8.40
C VAL A 290 2.52 -0.31 9.17
N ASN A 291 3.46 0.58 9.44
CA ASN A 291 3.23 1.81 10.22
C ASN A 291 4.06 3.02 9.77
N ARG A 292 4.86 2.85 8.71
CA ARG A 292 5.70 3.89 8.11
C ARG A 292 5.43 4.00 6.63
N MET A 293 5.76 5.15 6.08
CA MET A 293 5.69 5.43 4.65
C MET A 293 6.96 6.16 4.21
N VAL A 294 7.48 5.79 3.06
CA VAL A 294 8.43 6.59 2.29
C VAL A 294 7.83 6.85 0.91
N CYS A 295 7.95 8.08 0.44
CA CYS A 295 7.34 8.53 -0.81
C CYS A 295 8.38 9.19 -1.70
N TYR A 296 8.37 8.84 -2.97
CA TYR A 296 9.16 9.43 -4.04
C TYR A 296 8.25 10.19 -5.01
N ASN A 297 8.48 11.48 -5.17
CA ASN A 297 7.78 12.27 -6.18
C ASN A 297 8.49 12.14 -7.52
N TYR A 298 7.88 11.43 -8.48
CA TYR A 298 8.51 11.14 -9.78
C TYR A 298 8.36 12.28 -10.79
N ILE A 299 7.47 13.25 -10.55
CA ILE A 299 7.27 14.42 -11.41
C ILE A 299 8.29 15.51 -11.08
N ASP A 300 8.46 15.82 -9.79
CA ASP A 300 9.30 16.93 -9.32
C ASP A 300 10.76 16.52 -9.11
N SER A 301 11.06 15.22 -9.18
CA SER A 301 12.41 14.69 -9.00
C SER A 301 13.25 14.76 -10.28
N SER A 302 14.53 15.08 -10.07
CA SER A 302 15.59 14.87 -11.07
C SER A 302 16.74 14.08 -10.45
N PRO A 303 17.65 13.49 -11.24
CA PRO A 303 18.80 12.75 -10.69
C PRO A 303 19.64 13.56 -9.71
N GLU A 304 19.70 14.88 -9.91
CA GLU A 304 20.48 15.81 -9.07
C GLU A 304 19.68 16.34 -7.86
N ARG A 305 18.36 16.26 -7.92
CA ARG A 305 17.44 16.77 -6.90
C ARG A 305 16.27 15.81 -6.71
N PRO A 306 16.51 14.63 -6.14
CA PRO A 306 15.43 13.68 -5.85
C PRO A 306 14.55 14.24 -4.72
N VAL A 307 13.24 14.14 -4.87
CA VAL A 307 12.26 14.61 -3.90
C VAL A 307 11.68 13.40 -3.17
N TRP A 308 11.98 13.30 -1.89
CA TRP A 308 11.53 12.24 -1.00
C TRP A 308 10.85 12.81 0.23
N THR A 309 9.84 12.11 0.71
CA THR A 309 9.18 12.37 1.99
C THR A 309 9.03 11.10 2.79
N VAL A 310 8.99 11.23 4.11
CA VAL A 310 8.74 10.11 5.04
C VAL A 310 7.58 10.46 5.95
N GLY A 311 6.88 9.44 6.43
CA GLY A 311 5.72 9.66 7.28
C GLY A 311 5.33 8.43 8.09
N THR A 312 4.46 8.65 9.06
CA THR A 312 3.85 7.61 9.89
C THR A 312 2.46 7.26 9.36
N LEU A 313 2.42 6.64 8.19
CA LEU A 313 1.16 6.26 7.55
C LEU A 313 1.11 4.74 7.39
N ALA A 314 0.13 4.12 8.01
CA ALA A 314 -0.10 2.68 7.95
C ALA A 314 -1.12 2.38 6.85
N ARG A 315 -0.68 1.78 5.75
CA ARG A 315 -1.57 1.30 4.68
C ARG A 315 -1.14 -0.07 4.22
N THR A 316 -2.05 -1.03 4.34
CA THR A 316 -1.80 -2.44 4.00
C THR A 316 -2.17 -2.78 2.56
N ALA A 317 -2.98 -1.94 1.93
CA ALA A 317 -3.27 -1.97 0.51
C ALA A 317 -3.64 -0.57 0.04
N TRP A 318 -3.33 -0.27 -1.21
CA TRP A 318 -3.56 1.03 -1.83
C TRP A 318 -4.13 0.86 -3.23
N GLN A 319 -5.18 1.62 -3.54
CA GLN A 319 -5.76 1.75 -4.86
C GLN A 319 -5.72 3.22 -5.29
N ASP A 320 -5.12 3.49 -6.42
CA ASP A 320 -5.04 4.84 -6.99
C ASP A 320 -6.41 5.37 -7.45
N SER A 321 -6.46 6.66 -7.71
CA SER A 321 -7.64 7.45 -8.06
C SER A 321 -8.35 7.05 -9.35
N ALA A 322 -7.75 6.21 -10.19
CA ALA A 322 -8.21 5.95 -11.57
C ALA A 322 -9.68 5.49 -11.69
N ILE A 323 -10.20 4.76 -10.71
CA ILE A 323 -11.58 4.22 -10.75
C ILE A 323 -12.53 5.08 -9.93
N PHE A 324 -12.11 5.50 -8.74
CA PHE A 324 -12.97 6.17 -7.77
C PHE A 324 -12.81 7.71 -7.77
N GLY A 325 -11.92 8.25 -8.59
CA GLY A 325 -11.60 9.69 -8.63
C GLY A 325 -10.71 10.17 -7.47
N LYS A 326 -10.52 9.36 -6.45
CA LYS A 326 -9.63 9.58 -5.31
C LYS A 326 -8.95 8.27 -4.90
N PRO A 327 -7.77 8.32 -4.26
CA PRO A 327 -7.13 7.10 -3.77
C PRO A 327 -7.89 6.50 -2.58
N HIS A 328 -7.92 5.19 -2.55
CA HIS A 328 -8.52 4.41 -1.48
C HIS A 328 -7.49 3.46 -0.88
N ALA A 329 -7.55 3.24 0.43
CA ALA A 329 -6.61 2.37 1.10
C ALA A 329 -7.21 1.67 2.30
N THR A 330 -6.55 0.59 2.73
CA THR A 330 -6.90 -0.12 3.95
C THR A 330 -5.78 0.01 4.98
N GLU A 331 -6.16 -0.01 6.24
CA GLU A 331 -5.24 -0.10 7.37
C GLU A 331 -5.62 -1.30 8.23
N TYR A 332 -4.63 -2.04 8.68
CA TYR A 332 -4.77 -3.01 9.75
C TYR A 332 -3.88 -2.57 10.90
N ASP A 333 -4.48 -2.31 12.04
CA ASP A 333 -3.80 -1.98 13.28
C ASP A 333 -3.97 -3.15 14.26
N ALA A 334 -2.91 -3.90 14.45
CA ALA A 334 -2.84 -4.96 15.45
C ALA A 334 -2.40 -4.34 16.77
N ASP A 335 -3.24 -3.61 17.44
CA ASP A 335 -2.93 -3.11 18.77
C ASP A 335 -3.05 -4.20 19.83
N GLY A 336 -2.54 -5.30 19.73
CA GLY A 336 -2.46 -6.47 20.60
C GLY A 336 -2.90 -6.38 22.07
N THR A 337 -3.50 -5.28 22.52
CA THR A 337 -3.82 -5.01 23.93
C THR A 337 -5.30 -4.72 24.18
N THR A 338 -6.08 -4.36 23.20
CA THR A 338 -7.49 -4.07 23.39
C THR A 338 -8.33 -4.92 22.44
N PRO A 339 -9.16 -5.84 22.95
CA PRO A 339 -10.18 -6.46 22.11
C PRO A 339 -10.97 -5.34 21.45
N ALA A 340 -11.07 -5.38 20.16
CA ALA A 340 -11.79 -4.38 19.42
C ALA A 340 -13.23 -4.25 19.94
N THR A 341 -13.46 -3.24 20.73
CA THR A 341 -14.78 -2.88 21.24
C THR A 341 -15.48 -1.89 20.31
N SER A 342 -14.78 -1.39 19.30
CA SER A 342 -15.31 -0.41 18.39
C SER A 342 -16.11 -1.08 17.26
N LYS A 343 -17.14 -0.38 16.83
CA LYS A 343 -18.09 -0.85 15.82
C LYS A 343 -17.59 -0.67 14.39
N ASP A 344 -16.40 -0.13 14.24
CA ASP A 344 -15.83 0.27 12.94
C ASP A 344 -15.02 -0.88 12.32
N HIS A 345 -15.20 -2.08 12.87
CA HIS A 345 -14.66 -3.29 12.30
C HIS A 345 -15.37 -3.65 11.01
N VAL A 346 -14.63 -4.10 10.06
CA VAL A 346 -15.13 -5.06 9.09
C VAL A 346 -15.77 -6.18 9.91
N ILE A 347 -17.07 -6.35 9.75
CA ILE A 347 -17.91 -7.29 10.50
C ILE A 347 -17.17 -8.61 10.72
N GLY A 348 -16.91 -8.95 11.98
CA GLY A 348 -16.34 -10.24 12.37
C GLY A 348 -14.88 -10.27 12.80
N CYS A 349 -14.13 -9.17 12.78
CA CYS A 349 -12.80 -9.11 13.38
C CYS A 349 -12.94 -8.95 14.91
N THR A 350 -12.42 -9.89 15.66
CA THR A 350 -12.37 -9.82 17.15
C THR A 350 -11.02 -9.34 17.65
N ASP A 351 -9.99 -9.38 16.80
CA ASP A 351 -8.60 -9.08 17.15
C ASP A 351 -8.03 -8.08 16.13
N GLY A 352 -7.77 -6.87 16.54
CA GLY A 352 -7.25 -5.78 15.74
C GLY A 352 -8.35 -4.95 15.05
N THR A 353 -7.99 -3.80 14.54
CA THR A 353 -8.86 -2.89 13.79
C THR A 353 -8.51 -2.87 12.32
N SER A 354 -9.51 -2.98 11.45
CA SER A 354 -9.35 -2.78 10.01
C SER A 354 -10.17 -1.58 9.60
N THR A 355 -9.53 -0.58 8.99
CA THR A 355 -10.17 0.65 8.55
C THR A 355 -9.98 0.81 7.05
N TYR A 356 -11.01 1.25 6.37
CA TYR A 356 -10.99 1.65 4.97
C TYR A 356 -11.01 3.17 4.87
N TYR A 357 -10.09 3.74 4.11
CA TYR A 357 -9.93 5.17 3.94
C TYR A 357 -10.16 5.60 2.50
N GLU A 358 -10.82 6.74 2.33
CA GLU A 358 -10.75 7.57 1.14
C GLU A 358 -9.72 8.68 1.39
N HIS A 359 -8.69 8.75 0.56
CA HIS A 359 -7.63 9.74 0.65
C HIS A 359 -7.95 11.00 -0.15
N GLU A 360 -7.16 12.04 0.06
CA GLU A 360 -7.26 13.33 -0.61
C GLU A 360 -8.65 13.99 -0.42
N THR A 361 -9.24 13.79 0.77
CA THR A 361 -10.54 14.31 1.15
C THR A 361 -10.45 15.15 2.41
N GLY A 362 -10.69 16.46 2.29
CA GLY A 362 -10.66 17.38 3.43
C GLY A 362 -9.26 17.64 3.98
N LEU A 363 -9.18 18.18 5.20
CA LEU A 363 -7.96 18.64 5.86
C LEU A 363 -7.66 17.88 7.16
N ASN A 364 -8.43 16.83 7.46
CA ASN A 364 -8.33 16.08 8.70
C ASN A 364 -8.33 14.58 8.43
N GLN A 365 -7.72 13.84 9.32
CA GLN A 365 -7.94 12.42 9.39
C GLN A 365 -9.22 12.16 10.19
N ILE A 366 -10.14 11.38 9.62
CA ILE A 366 -11.34 10.90 10.30
C ILE A 366 -11.18 9.39 10.45
N LYS A 367 -11.07 8.93 11.69
CA LYS A 367 -11.00 7.52 12.04
C LYS A 367 -11.98 7.25 13.17
N GLU A 368 -12.85 6.27 13.01
CA GLU A 368 -13.82 5.88 14.05
C GLU A 368 -14.71 7.04 14.54
N GLY A 369 -15.10 7.94 13.62
CA GLY A 369 -15.87 9.14 13.96
C GLY A 369 -15.07 10.23 14.68
N ALA A 370 -13.83 9.97 15.07
CA ALA A 370 -12.95 10.97 15.65
C ALA A 370 -12.22 11.76 14.56
N THR A 371 -12.26 13.07 14.66
CA THR A 371 -11.53 13.97 13.78
C THR A 371 -10.19 14.35 14.40
N THR A 372 -9.10 13.99 13.75
CA THR A 372 -7.74 14.30 14.20
C THR A 372 -6.99 15.13 13.18
N ALA A 373 -5.97 15.87 13.63
CA ALA A 373 -5.11 16.63 12.76
C ALA A 373 -4.25 15.72 11.88
N ILE A 374 -4.09 16.09 10.62
CA ILE A 374 -2.98 15.57 9.80
C ILE A 374 -1.76 16.42 10.14
N ALA A 375 -0.94 15.91 11.06
CA ALA A 375 0.28 16.59 11.48
C ALA A 375 1.31 16.50 10.34
N ALA A 376 1.63 17.65 9.75
CA ALA A 376 2.63 17.73 8.69
C ALA A 376 3.78 18.62 9.12
N ASN A 377 4.99 18.30 8.68
CA ASN A 377 6.14 19.17 8.88
C ASN A 377 7.14 19.03 7.73
N ILE A 378 7.89 20.11 7.52
CA ILE A 378 9.08 20.15 6.68
C ILE A 378 10.16 20.88 7.44
N GLU A 379 11.37 20.36 7.40
CA GLU A 379 12.55 20.95 8.02
C GLU A 379 13.66 21.03 6.98
N SER A 380 14.30 22.21 6.89
CA SER A 380 15.45 22.38 6.01
C SER A 380 16.67 21.62 6.56
N GLY A 381 17.61 21.28 5.71
CA GLY A 381 18.96 21.04 6.17
C GLY A 381 19.52 22.24 6.91
N ASP A 382 20.57 22.05 7.69
CA ASP A 382 21.29 23.12 8.35
C ASP A 382 21.89 24.06 7.28
N PHE A 383 21.71 25.34 7.45
CA PHE A 383 22.37 26.35 6.65
C PHE A 383 23.21 27.27 7.52
N ASP A 384 24.34 27.72 6.99
CA ASP A 384 25.31 28.56 7.65
C ASP A 384 25.74 29.74 6.77
N ILE A 385 26.63 30.58 7.28
CA ILE A 385 27.21 31.71 6.55
C ILE A 385 28.69 31.44 6.32
N GLY A 386 29.08 31.46 5.04
CA GLY A 386 30.47 31.55 4.61
C GLY A 386 30.80 32.93 4.04
N ALA A 387 32.02 33.09 3.52
CA ALA A 387 32.50 34.32 2.92
C ALA A 387 31.66 34.83 1.73
N GLY A 388 30.83 33.99 1.12
CA GLY A 388 29.93 34.26 0.01
C GLY A 388 28.46 34.51 0.36
N GLY A 389 28.10 34.49 1.65
CA GLY A 389 26.71 34.64 2.11
C GLY A 389 26.11 33.33 2.64
N ILE A 390 24.78 33.22 2.73
CA ILE A 390 24.09 31.99 3.10
C ILE A 390 24.19 31.00 1.94
N SER A 391 24.70 29.81 2.24
CA SER A 391 24.67 28.69 1.32
C SER A 391 24.18 27.44 2.06
N GLY A 392 23.57 26.51 1.32
CA GLY A 392 23.39 25.14 1.78
C GLY A 392 24.70 24.39 1.77
N ALA A 393 24.69 23.12 2.21
CA ALA A 393 25.80 22.19 2.38
C ALA A 393 27.10 22.57 1.63
N GLY A 394 28.14 22.90 2.37
CA GLY A 394 29.48 23.17 1.81
C GLY A 394 30.10 24.50 2.26
N ASN A 395 29.45 25.24 3.13
CA ASN A 395 30.09 26.39 3.77
C ASN A 395 30.80 25.96 5.05
N ASP A 396 31.83 26.70 5.38
CA ASP A 396 32.81 26.39 6.42
C ASP A 396 32.26 26.63 7.84
N GLY A 397 31.02 27.16 7.96
CA GLY A 397 30.42 27.54 9.24
C GLY A 397 31.32 28.48 10.06
N GLU A 398 32.13 29.31 9.39
CA GLU A 398 33.13 30.15 10.07
C GLU A 398 32.51 31.22 10.94
N PHE A 399 31.32 31.73 10.55
CA PHE A 399 30.68 32.85 11.18
C PHE A 399 29.45 32.44 11.96
N MET A 400 29.24 33.08 13.12
CA MET A 400 27.93 33.06 13.77
C MET A 400 26.96 33.87 12.93
N MET A 401 25.78 33.30 12.69
CA MET A 401 24.69 33.93 11.97
C MET A 401 23.68 34.50 12.95
N LYS A 402 23.27 35.75 12.73
CA LYS A 402 22.17 36.38 13.46
C LYS A 402 21.01 36.62 12.52
N ILE A 403 19.91 35.92 12.75
CA ILE A 403 18.63 36.15 12.04
C ILE A 403 17.84 37.18 12.81
N ARG A 404 17.48 38.26 12.12
CA ARG A 404 16.65 39.35 12.67
C ARG A 404 15.18 39.21 12.32
N ARG A 405 14.90 38.66 11.16
CA ARG A 405 13.55 38.57 10.64
C ARG A 405 13.40 37.39 9.70
N ILE A 406 12.23 36.75 9.76
CA ILE A 406 11.74 35.82 8.77
C ILE A 406 10.52 36.45 8.11
N ILE A 407 10.45 36.41 6.79
CA ILE A 407 9.29 36.81 6.00
C ILE A 407 8.71 35.48 5.45
N PRO A 408 7.63 34.99 6.06
CA PRO A 408 6.99 33.78 5.58
C PRO A 408 6.37 33.98 4.19
N ASP A 409 6.43 32.97 3.37
CA ASP A 409 5.81 32.97 2.05
C ASP A 409 5.03 31.65 1.88
N PHE A 410 3.70 31.75 1.89
CA PHE A 410 2.79 30.64 1.64
C PHE A 410 1.97 30.94 0.40
N LEU A 411 1.99 30.05 -0.58
CA LEU A 411 1.16 30.16 -1.79
C LEU A 411 -0.32 30.04 -1.45
N SER A 412 -0.66 29.23 -0.46
CA SER A 412 -2.00 29.13 0.11
C SER A 412 -1.90 28.63 1.55
N GLN A 413 -2.82 29.09 2.39
CA GLN A 413 -2.88 28.72 3.80
C GLN A 413 -4.32 28.75 4.30
N THR A 414 -4.70 27.72 5.05
CA THR A 414 -5.94 27.62 5.82
C THR A 414 -5.56 27.30 7.27
N GLY A 415 -6.07 28.07 8.22
CA GLY A 415 -5.61 27.97 9.61
C GLY A 415 -4.17 28.45 9.79
N ASP A 416 -3.57 28.11 10.93
CA ASP A 416 -2.26 28.59 11.33
C ASP A 416 -1.17 27.56 10.99
N ALA A 417 -0.02 28.03 10.53
CA ALA A 417 1.21 27.25 10.47
C ALA A 417 2.15 27.69 11.61
N VAL A 418 3.10 26.83 11.94
CA VAL A 418 4.07 27.08 13.00
C VAL A 418 5.47 27.04 12.42
N ILE A 419 6.28 28.05 12.69
CA ILE A 419 7.69 28.12 12.32
C ILE A 419 8.55 27.96 13.55
N THR A 420 9.55 27.12 13.48
CA THR A 420 10.59 26.94 14.51
C THR A 420 11.96 27.04 13.87
N LEU A 421 12.88 27.73 14.51
CA LEU A 421 14.30 27.73 14.16
C LEU A 421 15.06 26.82 15.13
N ASN A 422 15.71 25.81 14.61
CA ASN A 422 16.62 24.97 15.39
C ASN A 422 18.04 25.50 15.25
N LEU A 423 18.68 25.79 16.37
CA LEU A 423 19.96 26.47 16.46
C LEU A 423 21.05 25.48 16.85
N ARG A 424 22.19 25.51 16.15
CA ARG A 424 23.37 24.69 16.46
C ARG A 424 24.61 25.56 16.55
N ASP A 425 25.36 25.41 17.63
CA ASP A 425 26.61 26.15 17.82
C ASP A 425 27.82 25.32 17.35
N PHE A 426 27.70 23.99 17.30
CA PHE A 426 28.73 23.07 16.87
C PHE A 426 28.22 22.07 15.83
N PRO A 427 29.05 21.73 14.81
CA PRO A 427 28.65 20.76 13.77
C PRO A 427 28.31 19.37 14.30
N ASN A 428 28.91 18.96 15.42
CA ASN A 428 28.68 17.63 16.04
C ASN A 428 27.49 17.61 17.00
N ASP A 429 26.76 18.69 17.15
CA ASP A 429 25.53 18.66 17.93
C ASP A 429 24.51 17.78 17.23
N THR A 430 24.23 16.61 17.80
CA THR A 430 23.25 15.65 17.28
C THR A 430 21.81 16.12 17.42
N GLN A 431 21.60 17.08 18.30
CA GLN A 431 20.35 17.82 18.49
C GLN A 431 20.61 19.30 18.45
N ALA A 432 19.60 20.07 18.07
CA ALA A 432 19.70 21.54 18.17
C ALA A 432 20.06 21.95 19.59
N SER A 433 21.10 22.78 19.73
CA SER A 433 21.55 23.32 21.03
C SER A 433 20.46 24.11 21.72
N SER A 434 19.61 24.75 20.92
CA SER A 434 18.39 25.45 21.33
C SER A 434 17.41 25.56 20.16
N SER A 435 16.16 25.81 20.47
CA SER A 435 15.15 26.14 19.47
C SER A 435 14.53 27.50 19.80
N LEU A 436 14.21 28.27 18.78
CA LEU A 436 13.54 29.54 18.91
C LEU A 436 12.16 29.49 18.20
N GLY A 437 11.13 29.81 18.91
CA GLY A 437 9.73 29.62 18.55
C GLY A 437 9.01 28.76 19.58
N PRO A 438 7.86 28.17 19.28
CA PRO A 438 7.13 28.21 18.00
C PRO A 438 6.55 29.59 17.68
N PHE A 439 6.69 30.02 16.45
CA PHE A 439 6.06 31.23 15.95
C PHE A 439 4.79 30.86 15.17
N THR A 440 3.65 31.35 15.62
CA THR A 440 2.39 31.15 14.90
C THR A 440 2.32 32.09 13.71
N VAL A 441 2.05 31.51 12.54
CA VAL A 441 1.92 32.24 11.27
C VAL A 441 0.51 32.06 10.76
N THR A 442 -0.21 33.16 10.71
CA THR A 442 -1.54 33.25 10.10
C THR A 442 -1.43 33.73 8.66
N SER A 443 -2.51 33.66 7.88
CA SER A 443 -2.56 34.22 6.52
C SER A 443 -2.28 35.73 6.45
N GLY A 444 -2.40 36.47 7.59
CA GLY A 444 -2.09 37.87 7.71
C GLY A 444 -0.69 38.19 8.22
N THR A 445 0.12 37.20 8.57
CA THR A 445 1.45 37.40 9.13
C THR A 445 2.43 37.82 8.04
N GLN A 446 2.86 39.07 8.07
CA GLN A 446 3.79 39.62 7.08
C GLN A 446 5.26 39.35 7.43
N LYS A 447 5.59 39.26 8.71
CA LYS A 447 6.97 39.06 9.18
C LYS A 447 6.99 38.53 10.60
N ILE A 448 8.08 37.84 10.94
CA ILE A 448 8.44 37.41 12.29
C ILE A 448 9.75 38.09 12.64
N ASP A 449 9.74 38.98 13.60
CA ASP A 449 10.97 39.57 14.12
C ASP A 449 11.57 38.66 15.19
N THR A 450 12.85 38.33 15.06
CA THR A 450 13.54 37.37 15.92
C THR A 450 14.96 37.83 16.27
N ARG A 451 15.63 37.10 17.13
CA ARG A 451 17.02 37.33 17.54
C ARG A 451 17.82 35.98 17.60
N ALA A 452 17.54 35.11 16.66
CA ALA A 452 18.26 33.85 16.55
C ALA A 452 19.74 34.13 16.28
N ARG A 453 20.62 33.43 17.01
CA ARG A 453 22.07 33.50 16.84
C ARG A 453 22.64 32.10 17.02
N ALA A 454 23.25 31.58 15.99
CA ALA A 454 23.92 30.30 16.01
C ALA A 454 24.93 30.19 14.85
N ARG A 455 25.73 29.15 14.83
CA ARG A 455 26.65 28.84 13.75
C ARG A 455 25.93 28.26 12.54
N SER A 456 25.05 27.30 12.78
CA SER A 456 24.13 26.77 11.77
C SER A 456 22.70 26.76 12.29
N ILE A 457 21.74 26.85 11.39
CA ILE A 457 20.32 26.96 11.70
C ILE A 457 19.52 26.11 10.72
N SER A 458 18.57 25.31 11.20
CA SER A 458 17.51 24.76 10.36
C SER A 458 16.17 25.45 10.63
N LEU A 459 15.35 25.51 9.59
CA LEU A 459 14.02 26.10 9.66
C LEU A 459 12.98 24.99 9.50
N LYS A 460 12.11 24.85 10.49
CA LYS A 460 11.02 23.89 10.49
C LYS A 460 9.68 24.60 10.37
N VAL A 461 8.85 24.14 9.44
CA VAL A 461 7.45 24.52 9.31
C VAL A 461 6.59 23.33 9.67
N SER A 462 5.56 23.52 10.47
CA SER A 462 4.67 22.45 10.92
C SER A 462 3.25 22.91 11.16
N ASN A 463 2.34 21.94 11.21
CA ASN A 463 1.00 22.12 11.77
C ASN A 463 0.64 20.91 12.62
N THR A 464 -0.20 21.12 13.65
CA THR A 464 -0.60 20.07 14.59
C THR A 464 -2.09 20.10 14.93
N SER A 465 -2.81 21.08 14.39
CA SER A 465 -4.25 21.27 14.69
C SER A 465 -5.12 20.84 13.51
N THR A 466 -6.36 20.54 13.81
CA THR A 466 -7.36 20.18 12.79
C THR A 466 -7.64 21.35 11.84
N SER A 467 -8.06 21.02 10.64
CA SER A 467 -8.46 22.00 9.60
C SER A 467 -7.34 22.97 9.18
N GLN A 468 -6.09 22.54 9.31
CA GLN A 468 -4.93 23.29 8.85
C GLN A 468 -4.40 22.73 7.53
N PHE A 469 -4.01 23.66 6.65
CA PHE A 469 -3.43 23.37 5.35
C PHE A 469 -2.46 24.48 4.97
N TRP A 470 -1.33 24.14 4.36
CA TRP A 470 -0.41 25.10 3.80
C TRP A 470 0.36 24.57 2.59
N ARG A 471 0.63 25.47 1.65
CA ARG A 471 1.58 25.27 0.57
C ARG A 471 2.72 26.25 0.76
N LEU A 472 3.90 25.69 1.03
CA LEU A 472 5.10 26.47 1.28
C LEU A 472 5.58 27.13 -0.01
N GLY A 473 5.85 28.43 0.05
CA GLY A 473 6.55 29.20 -0.96
C GLY A 473 8.03 29.37 -0.62
N THR A 474 8.62 30.47 -1.02
CA THR A 474 10.03 30.78 -0.78
C THR A 474 10.19 31.75 0.38
N PHE A 475 10.70 31.29 1.51
CA PHE A 475 11.02 32.15 2.66
C PHE A 475 12.11 33.13 2.33
N ARG A 476 11.98 34.33 2.91
CA ARG A 476 13.05 35.34 2.96
C ARG A 476 13.52 35.50 4.39
N ILE A 477 14.83 35.55 4.56
CA ILE A 477 15.47 35.64 5.87
C ILE A 477 16.40 36.87 5.86
N ASP A 478 16.17 37.80 6.80
CA ASP A 478 17.09 38.91 7.08
C ASP A 478 18.15 38.44 8.08
N TYR A 479 19.38 38.32 7.64
CA TYR A 479 20.49 37.81 8.44
C TYR A 479 21.69 38.76 8.42
N GLN A 480 22.54 38.60 9.42
CA GLN A 480 23.82 39.31 9.52
C GLN A 480 24.89 38.37 10.06
N PRO A 481 26.15 38.45 9.56
CA PRO A 481 27.30 37.87 10.26
C PRO A 481 27.47 38.54 11.62
N ASP A 482 27.71 37.73 12.65
CA ASP A 482 27.85 38.20 14.07
C ASP A 482 29.13 37.63 14.71
N GLY A 483 30.24 37.81 14.01
CA GLY A 483 31.54 37.36 14.45
C GLY A 483 31.82 35.85 14.23
N ARG A 484 33.00 35.40 14.67
CA ARG A 484 33.46 34.01 14.56
C ARG A 484 33.30 33.20 15.85
N ARG A 485 32.80 33.81 16.93
CA ARG A 485 32.59 33.19 18.25
C ARG A 485 31.13 33.36 18.68
#